data_463b9cd9de4b5e924a91fed895a06700
#
_entry.id   463b9cd9de4b5e924a91fed895a06700
#
_cell.length_a   1.000
_cell.length_b   1.000
_cell.length_c   1.000
_cell.angle_alpha   90.00
_cell.angle_beta   90.00
_cell.angle_gamma   90.00
#
_symmetry.space_group_name_H-M   'P 1'
#
loop_
_entity.id
_entity.type
_entity.pdbx_description
1 polymer ?
#
loop_
_entity_poly.entity_id
_entity_poly.type
_entity_poly.pdbx_seq_one_letter_code
_entity_poly.pdbx_strand_id
1 'polypeptide(L)'
;MIALFVGFLGTMIVLRPDLSFNLGGFLILSSALIWSISLIFIKKLTETDSAVTISLYAGVGMIPPTFVVAFPHLTMPNINQFLIIFFIAVSGTLAQTLLNSAFKRGQLAILLPLDFLKLIWAVLIGYTIFTESTPITLWLGGLLIVGSSSYIAWRERK
;
A
#
# COMPACT_ATOMS: atom_id res chain seq x y z
N MET A 1 13.45 -8.46 -16.38
CA MET A 1 14.33 -9.00 -15.31
C MET A 1 15.19 -7.95 -14.66
N ILE A 2 16.05 -7.17 -15.38
CA ILE A 2 16.93 -6.14 -14.79
C ILE A 2 16.14 -5.11 -13.98
N ALA A 3 15.03 -4.60 -14.50
CA ALA A 3 14.22 -3.59 -13.80
C ALA A 3 13.61 -4.10 -12.49
N LEU A 4 13.20 -5.38 -12.42
CA LEU A 4 12.75 -6.01 -11.18
C LEU A 4 13.87 -6.05 -10.13
N PHE A 5 15.08 -6.38 -10.56
CA PHE A 5 16.23 -6.42 -9.67
C PHE A 5 16.60 -5.02 -9.14
N VAL A 6 16.54 -3.99 -10.01
CA VAL A 6 16.77 -2.59 -9.62
C VAL A 6 15.70 -2.11 -8.63
N GLY A 7 14.43 -2.44 -8.86
CA GLY A 7 13.35 -2.11 -7.92
C GLY A 7 13.51 -2.80 -6.56
N PHE A 8 13.94 -4.06 -6.56
CA PHE A 8 14.25 -4.80 -5.34
C PHE A 8 15.42 -4.18 -4.55
N LEU A 9 16.48 -3.77 -5.24
CA LEU A 9 17.59 -3.03 -4.62
C LEU A 9 17.11 -1.69 -4.02
N GLY A 10 16.23 -0.98 -4.72
CA GLY A 10 15.60 0.23 -4.20
C GLY A 10 14.86 -0.03 -2.89
N THR A 11 14.09 -1.10 -2.81
CA THR A 11 13.40 -1.52 -1.59
C THR A 11 14.37 -1.83 -0.46
N MET A 12 15.48 -2.51 -0.74
CA MET A 12 16.52 -2.80 0.24
C MET A 12 17.18 -1.52 0.79
N ILE A 13 17.40 -0.51 -0.06
CA ILE A 13 17.97 0.78 0.36
C ILE A 13 17.00 1.53 1.27
N VAL A 14 15.69 1.50 0.98
CA VAL A 14 14.65 2.13 1.81
C VAL A 14 14.55 1.45 3.17
N LEU A 15 14.48 0.12 3.17
CA LEU A 15 14.31 -0.67 4.40
C LEU A 15 15.52 -0.57 5.34
N ARG A 16 16.71 -0.20 4.80
CA ARG A 16 17.95 -0.20 5.59
C ARG A 16 17.99 -1.42 6.50
N PRO A 17 18.12 -2.65 6.00
CA PRO A 17 18.26 -3.79 6.86
C PRO A 17 19.61 -3.63 7.60
N ASP A 18 19.59 -2.89 8.71
CA ASP A 18 20.66 -2.99 9.69
C ASP A 18 20.80 -4.48 9.96
N LEU A 19 22.04 -4.97 9.95
CA LEU A 19 22.42 -6.39 9.98
C LEU A 19 21.85 -7.20 11.18
N SER A 20 21.09 -6.57 12.06
CA SER A 20 20.23 -7.23 13.03
C SER A 20 18.92 -7.65 12.34
N PHE A 21 18.72 -8.95 12.18
CA PHE A 21 17.43 -9.54 11.78
C PHE A 21 16.34 -9.00 12.71
N ASN A 22 15.69 -7.92 12.27
CA ASN A 22 14.64 -7.30 13.05
C ASN A 22 13.30 -7.94 12.64
N LEU A 23 12.56 -8.47 13.62
CA LEU A 23 11.23 -9.04 13.44
C LEU A 23 10.32 -8.11 12.61
N GLY A 24 10.43 -6.78 12.79
CA GLY A 24 9.71 -5.80 12.03
C GLY A 24 10.00 -5.84 10.52
N GLY A 25 11.26 -5.97 10.12
CA GLY A 25 11.65 -6.11 8.71
C GLY A 25 11.08 -7.37 8.07
N PHE A 26 11.11 -8.51 8.79
CA PHE A 26 10.51 -9.75 8.34
C PHE A 26 8.98 -9.62 8.16
N LEU A 27 8.29 -8.99 9.10
CA LEU A 27 6.84 -8.74 9.02
C LEU A 27 6.48 -7.84 7.84
N ILE A 28 7.28 -6.81 7.57
CA ILE A 28 7.08 -5.91 6.43
C ILE A 28 7.21 -6.69 5.10
N LEU A 29 8.26 -7.48 4.95
CA LEU A 29 8.46 -8.28 3.73
C LEU A 29 7.34 -9.31 3.54
N SER A 30 6.93 -9.97 4.61
CA SER A 30 5.83 -10.93 4.59
C SER A 30 4.50 -10.26 4.19
N SER A 31 4.22 -9.08 4.73
CA SER A 31 3.02 -8.31 4.38
C SER A 31 3.04 -7.86 2.92
N ALA A 32 4.21 -7.46 2.39
CA ALA A 32 4.37 -7.07 0.99
C ALA A 32 4.11 -8.26 0.04
N LEU A 33 4.57 -9.47 0.40
CA LEU A 33 4.28 -10.69 -0.37
C LEU A 33 2.77 -11.00 -0.37
N ILE A 34 2.13 -10.99 0.79
CA ILE A 34 0.69 -11.22 0.91
C ILE A 34 -0.09 -10.18 0.12
N TRP A 35 0.31 -8.91 0.18
CA TRP A 35 -0.30 -7.83 -0.58
C TRP A 35 -0.17 -8.06 -2.09
N SER A 36 1.02 -8.45 -2.57
CA SER A 36 1.26 -8.73 -3.99
C SER A 36 0.38 -9.88 -4.51
N ILE A 37 0.23 -10.95 -3.73
CA ILE A 37 -0.67 -12.06 -4.05
C ILE A 37 -2.13 -11.56 -4.07
N SER A 38 -2.52 -10.76 -3.09
CA SER A 38 -3.87 -10.19 -3.01
C SER A 38 -4.21 -9.32 -4.23
N LEU A 39 -3.26 -8.55 -4.77
CA LEU A 39 -3.45 -7.74 -5.99
C LEU A 39 -3.78 -8.62 -7.22
N ILE A 40 -3.14 -9.79 -7.35
CA ILE A 40 -3.44 -10.74 -8.43
C ILE A 40 -4.88 -11.25 -8.31
N PHE A 41 -5.30 -11.62 -7.09
CA PHE A 41 -6.68 -12.06 -6.85
C PHE A 41 -7.69 -10.94 -7.07
N ILE A 42 -7.42 -9.73 -6.57
CA ILE A 42 -8.27 -8.56 -6.80
C ILE A 42 -8.43 -8.32 -8.30
N LYS A 43 -7.34 -8.33 -9.07
CA LYS A 43 -7.40 -8.15 -10.53
C LYS A 43 -8.28 -9.21 -11.19
N LYS A 44 -8.14 -10.47 -10.80
CA LYS A 44 -8.97 -11.55 -11.32
C LYS A 44 -10.45 -11.38 -10.94
N LEU A 45 -10.74 -10.98 -9.70
CA LEU A 45 -12.10 -10.72 -9.24
C LEU A 45 -12.75 -9.53 -9.97
N THR A 46 -11.98 -8.53 -10.43
CA THR A 46 -12.54 -7.41 -11.19
C THR A 46 -13.12 -7.81 -12.55
N GLU A 47 -12.86 -9.03 -13.04
CA GLU A 47 -13.46 -9.56 -14.26
C GLU A 47 -14.92 -10.00 -14.05
N THR A 48 -15.26 -10.47 -12.85
CA THR A 48 -16.59 -10.99 -12.50
C THR A 48 -17.39 -10.06 -11.63
N ASP A 49 -16.74 -9.35 -10.71
CA ASP A 49 -17.39 -8.57 -9.67
C ASP A 49 -17.26 -7.06 -9.86
N SER A 50 -18.13 -6.32 -9.16
CA SER A 50 -18.02 -4.86 -9.11
C SER A 50 -16.93 -4.42 -8.14
N ALA A 51 -16.31 -3.26 -8.40
CA ALA A 51 -15.30 -2.69 -7.50
C ALA A 51 -15.83 -2.46 -6.08
N VAL A 52 -17.11 -2.11 -5.95
CA VAL A 52 -17.80 -1.92 -4.66
C VAL A 52 -17.92 -3.26 -3.93
N THR A 53 -18.36 -4.31 -4.63
CA THR A 53 -18.48 -5.66 -4.07
C THR A 53 -17.15 -6.15 -3.51
N ILE A 54 -16.07 -6.03 -4.31
CA ILE A 54 -14.73 -6.43 -3.90
C ILE A 54 -14.28 -5.66 -2.65
N SER A 55 -14.52 -4.34 -2.61
CA SER A 55 -14.17 -3.51 -1.45
C SER A 55 -14.95 -3.88 -0.20
N LEU A 56 -16.25 -4.18 -0.34
CA LEU A 56 -17.10 -4.61 0.77
C LEU A 56 -16.64 -5.95 1.36
N TYR A 57 -16.42 -6.95 0.51
CA TYR A 57 -15.94 -8.26 0.99
C TYR A 57 -14.57 -8.18 1.61
N ALA A 58 -13.65 -7.38 1.06
CA ALA A 58 -12.35 -7.14 1.68
C ALA A 58 -12.48 -6.48 3.06
N GLY A 59 -13.35 -5.48 3.20
CA GLY A 59 -13.62 -4.81 4.48
C GLY A 59 -14.24 -5.76 5.51
N VAL A 60 -15.30 -6.47 5.12
CA VAL A 60 -15.98 -7.45 6.01
C VAL A 60 -15.03 -8.57 6.40
N GLY A 61 -14.22 -9.08 5.46
CA GLY A 61 -13.24 -10.14 5.73
C GLY A 61 -12.13 -9.74 6.71
N MET A 62 -11.83 -8.44 6.82
CA MET A 62 -10.85 -7.92 7.78
C MET A 62 -11.41 -7.77 9.21
N ILE A 63 -12.74 -7.77 9.40
CA ILE A 63 -13.35 -7.59 10.73
C ILE A 63 -12.93 -8.70 11.71
N PRO A 64 -13.05 -10.01 11.41
CA PRO A 64 -12.73 -11.05 12.38
C PRO A 64 -11.27 -10.99 12.86
N PRO A 65 -10.25 -10.97 12.00
CA PRO A 65 -8.86 -10.98 12.46
C PRO A 65 -8.49 -9.68 13.21
N THR A 66 -8.99 -8.51 12.77
CA THR A 66 -8.72 -7.26 13.48
C THR A 66 -9.43 -7.19 14.82
N PHE A 67 -10.66 -7.73 14.91
CA PHE A 67 -11.40 -7.81 16.17
C PHE A 67 -10.67 -8.67 17.21
N VAL A 68 -10.17 -9.84 16.82
CA VAL A 68 -9.42 -10.73 17.73
C VAL A 68 -8.19 -10.03 18.31
N VAL A 69 -7.44 -9.31 17.48
CA VAL A 69 -6.24 -8.59 17.92
C VAL A 69 -6.59 -7.37 18.78
N ALA A 70 -7.66 -6.65 18.44
CA ALA A 70 -8.07 -5.45 19.15
C ALA A 70 -8.82 -5.73 20.46
N PHE A 71 -9.43 -6.91 20.60
CA PHE A 71 -10.32 -7.25 21.71
C PHE A 71 -9.77 -6.96 23.11
N PRO A 72 -8.49 -7.28 23.43
CA PRO A 72 -7.91 -6.99 24.75
C PRO A 72 -7.73 -5.50 25.05
N HIS A 73 -7.75 -4.66 24.01
CA HIS A 73 -7.48 -3.21 24.08
C HIS A 73 -8.69 -2.36 23.69
N LEU A 74 -9.87 -2.96 23.57
CA LEU A 74 -11.09 -2.26 23.20
C LEU A 74 -11.48 -1.26 24.29
N THR A 75 -11.47 0.02 23.90
CA THR A 75 -11.99 1.13 24.70
C THR A 75 -13.06 1.86 23.90
N MET A 76 -14.10 2.35 24.57
CA MET A 76 -15.12 3.14 23.90
C MET A 76 -14.54 4.49 23.47
N PRO A 77 -14.57 4.81 22.17
CA PRO A 77 -14.07 6.08 21.70
C PRO A 77 -14.98 7.23 22.15
N ASN A 78 -14.40 8.36 22.46
CA ASN A 78 -15.15 9.60 22.67
C ASN A 78 -15.69 10.13 21.33
N ILE A 79 -16.59 11.12 21.36
CA ILE A 79 -17.27 11.62 20.16
C ILE A 79 -16.27 12.17 19.13
N ASN A 80 -15.20 12.83 19.54
CA ASN A 80 -14.18 13.37 18.62
C ASN A 80 -13.39 12.23 17.94
N GLN A 81 -13.00 11.23 18.71
CA GLN A 81 -12.34 10.02 18.19
C GLN A 81 -13.25 9.27 17.21
N PHE A 82 -14.54 9.15 17.56
CA PHE A 82 -15.52 8.50 16.67
C PHE A 82 -15.65 9.26 15.34
N LEU A 83 -15.71 10.57 15.34
CA LEU A 83 -15.76 11.38 14.13
C LEU A 83 -14.50 11.20 13.26
N ILE A 84 -13.31 11.17 13.88
CA ILE A 84 -12.05 10.92 13.17
C ILE A 84 -12.03 9.52 12.56
N ILE A 85 -12.41 8.49 13.33
CA ILE A 85 -12.48 7.11 12.86
C ILE A 85 -13.47 6.98 11.69
N PHE A 86 -14.64 7.62 11.80
CA PHE A 86 -15.65 7.64 10.74
C PHE A 86 -15.10 8.27 9.46
N PHE A 87 -14.42 9.42 9.57
CA PHE A 87 -13.82 10.08 8.41
C PHE A 87 -12.73 9.22 7.76
N ILE A 88 -11.87 8.58 8.55
CA ILE A 88 -10.84 7.65 8.06
C ILE A 88 -11.49 6.46 7.35
N ALA A 89 -12.53 5.87 7.94
CA ALA A 89 -13.22 4.72 7.36
C ALA A 89 -13.88 5.07 6.01
N VAL A 90 -14.57 6.20 5.92
CA VAL A 90 -15.22 6.64 4.68
C VAL A 90 -14.19 6.95 3.60
N SER A 91 -13.16 7.73 3.91
CA SER A 91 -12.11 8.09 2.95
C SER A 91 -11.31 6.87 2.50
N GLY A 92 -10.98 5.96 3.41
CA GLY A 92 -10.28 4.71 3.10
C GLY A 92 -11.10 3.78 2.21
N THR A 93 -12.39 3.60 2.51
CA THR A 93 -13.29 2.78 1.69
C THR A 93 -13.47 3.37 0.29
N LEU A 94 -13.60 4.70 0.20
CA LEU A 94 -13.70 5.39 -1.08
C LEU A 94 -12.42 5.21 -1.90
N ALA A 95 -11.26 5.42 -1.30
CA ALA A 95 -9.96 5.23 -1.95
C ALA A 95 -9.78 3.79 -2.45
N GLN A 96 -10.14 2.80 -1.63
CA GLN A 96 -10.07 1.37 -2.01
C GLN A 96 -11.00 1.05 -3.18
N THR A 97 -12.22 1.58 -3.17
CA THR A 97 -13.19 1.38 -4.25
C THR A 97 -12.72 2.02 -5.55
N LEU A 98 -12.14 3.22 -5.49
CA LEU A 98 -11.55 3.89 -6.65
C LEU A 98 -10.37 3.10 -7.20
N LEU A 99 -9.51 2.57 -6.33
CA LEU A 99 -8.37 1.73 -6.72
C LEU A 99 -8.84 0.45 -7.42
N ASN A 100 -9.83 -0.25 -6.86
CA ASN A 100 -10.42 -1.45 -7.48
C ASN A 100 -11.09 -1.12 -8.82
N SER A 101 -11.71 0.05 -8.94
CA SER A 101 -12.28 0.54 -10.21
C SER A 101 -11.20 0.81 -11.26
N ALA A 102 -10.06 1.35 -10.85
CA ALA A 102 -8.90 1.53 -11.72
C ALA A 102 -8.33 0.18 -12.18
N PHE A 103 -8.20 -0.80 -11.28
CA PHE A 103 -7.76 -2.15 -11.63
C PHE A 103 -8.72 -2.87 -12.59
N LYS A 104 -10.01 -2.59 -12.52
CA LYS A 104 -10.99 -3.11 -13.46
C LYS A 104 -10.76 -2.59 -14.88
N ARG A 105 -10.41 -1.33 -15.03
CA ARG A 105 -10.32 -0.63 -16.32
C ARG A 105 -8.91 -0.63 -16.93
N GLY A 106 -7.88 -0.80 -16.10
CA GLY A 106 -6.48 -0.67 -16.50
C GLY A 106 -5.66 -1.92 -16.29
N GLN A 107 -4.48 -1.93 -16.91
CA GLN A 107 -3.47 -2.96 -16.67
C GLN A 107 -2.71 -2.64 -15.37
N LEU A 108 -2.48 -3.66 -14.53
CA LEU A 108 -1.75 -3.50 -13.27
C LEU A 108 -0.37 -2.89 -13.47
N ALA A 109 0.35 -3.29 -14.51
CA ALA A 109 1.69 -2.79 -14.79
C ALA A 109 1.75 -1.27 -15.02
N ILE A 110 0.65 -0.66 -15.49
CA ILE A 110 0.55 0.79 -15.70
C ILE A 110 0.10 1.50 -14.43
N LEU A 111 -0.76 0.85 -13.63
CA LEU A 111 -1.33 1.46 -12.43
C LEU A 111 -0.37 1.41 -11.23
N LEU A 112 0.43 0.35 -11.10
CA LEU A 112 1.35 0.20 -9.98
C LEU A 112 2.37 1.34 -9.86
N PRO A 113 3.01 1.86 -10.94
CA PRO A 113 3.87 3.03 -10.83
C PRO A 113 3.15 4.28 -10.30
N LEU A 114 1.85 4.46 -10.62
CA LEU A 114 1.06 5.58 -10.13
C LEU A 114 0.77 5.45 -8.63
N ASP A 115 0.72 4.24 -8.08
CA ASP A 115 0.54 4.01 -6.65
C ASP A 115 1.71 4.58 -5.82
N PHE A 116 2.90 4.72 -6.41
CA PHE A 116 4.03 5.38 -5.76
C PHE A 116 3.87 6.89 -5.54
N LEU A 117 2.89 7.54 -6.18
CA LEU A 117 2.56 8.94 -5.89
C LEU A 117 2.17 9.14 -4.43
N LYS A 118 1.60 8.11 -3.79
CA LYS A 118 1.30 8.14 -2.35
C LYS A 118 2.55 8.37 -1.49
N LEU A 119 3.74 7.93 -1.95
CA LEU A 119 4.98 8.16 -1.23
C LEU A 119 5.31 9.65 -1.16
N ILE A 120 5.09 10.40 -2.25
CA ILE A 120 5.30 11.84 -2.29
C ILE A 120 4.39 12.54 -1.27
N TRP A 121 3.11 12.18 -1.26
CA TRP A 121 2.14 12.72 -0.29
C TRP A 121 2.49 12.33 1.14
N ALA A 122 2.90 11.09 1.39
CA ALA A 122 3.32 10.63 2.71
C ALA A 122 4.52 11.43 3.23
N VAL A 123 5.53 11.68 2.39
CA VAL A 123 6.70 12.48 2.74
C VAL A 123 6.32 13.95 3.01
N LEU A 124 5.47 14.54 2.16
CA LEU A 124 5.01 15.91 2.37
C LEU A 124 4.25 16.07 3.69
N ILE A 125 3.33 15.15 4.00
CA ILE A 125 2.56 15.15 5.25
C ILE A 125 3.47 14.89 6.44
N GLY A 126 4.38 13.91 6.37
CA GLY A 126 5.36 13.61 7.41
C GLY A 126 6.23 14.82 7.74
N TYR A 127 6.73 15.49 6.72
CA TYR A 127 7.55 16.69 6.90
C TYR A 127 6.74 17.88 7.44
N THR A 128 5.56 18.17 6.87
CA THR A 128 4.81 19.41 7.21
C THR A 128 4.01 19.32 8.50
N ILE A 129 3.44 18.13 8.80
CA ILE A 129 2.56 17.94 9.99
C ILE A 129 3.34 17.31 11.14
N PHE A 130 4.16 16.30 10.86
CA PHE A 130 4.87 15.55 11.91
C PHE A 130 6.30 16.00 12.13
N THR A 131 6.80 16.97 11.35
CA THR A 131 8.19 17.49 11.43
C THR A 131 9.24 16.37 11.31
N GLU A 132 8.91 15.29 10.59
CA GLU A 132 9.81 14.16 10.38
C GLU A 132 10.88 14.49 9.35
N SER A 133 12.15 14.26 9.71
CA SER A 133 13.24 14.37 8.75
C SER A 133 13.30 13.12 7.86
N THR A 134 13.13 13.28 6.57
CA THR A 134 13.22 12.17 5.62
C THR A 134 14.69 11.87 5.29
N PRO A 135 15.18 10.65 5.58
CA PRO A 135 16.55 10.30 5.27
C PRO A 135 16.77 10.24 3.74
N ILE A 136 17.97 10.61 3.30
CA ILE A 136 18.34 10.60 1.87
C ILE A 136 18.14 9.23 1.21
N THR A 137 18.26 8.15 1.98
CA THR A 137 18.03 6.77 1.51
C THR A 137 16.60 6.51 1.05
N LEU A 138 15.61 7.19 1.65
CA LEU A 138 14.21 7.11 1.23
C LEU A 138 14.02 7.73 -0.16
N TRP A 139 14.69 8.86 -0.43
CA TRP A 139 14.66 9.49 -1.75
C TRP A 139 15.37 8.66 -2.81
N LEU A 140 16.57 8.15 -2.50
CA LEU A 140 17.33 7.31 -3.43
C LEU A 140 16.62 6.00 -3.75
N GLY A 141 16.13 5.29 -2.73
CA GLY A 141 15.40 4.05 -2.92
C GLY A 141 14.05 4.27 -3.61
N GLY A 142 13.33 5.33 -3.27
CA GLY A 142 12.08 5.72 -3.92
C GLY A 142 12.26 6.01 -5.42
N LEU A 143 13.30 6.74 -5.81
CA LEU A 143 13.65 7.01 -7.22
C LEU A 143 13.95 5.72 -7.98
N LEU A 144 14.68 4.78 -7.39
CA LEU A 144 14.96 3.48 -8.02
C LEU A 144 13.69 2.65 -8.22
N ILE A 145 12.79 2.64 -7.22
CA ILE A 145 11.52 1.92 -7.29
C ILE A 145 10.62 2.53 -8.36
N VAL A 146 10.41 3.85 -8.35
CA VAL A 146 9.57 4.55 -9.33
C VAL A 146 10.15 4.42 -10.73
N GLY A 147 11.46 4.59 -10.90
CA GLY A 147 12.15 4.47 -12.18
C GLY A 147 12.03 3.07 -12.77
N SER A 148 12.28 2.03 -11.96
CA SER A 148 12.17 0.64 -12.40
C SER A 148 10.74 0.25 -12.76
N SER A 149 9.76 0.64 -11.95
CA SER A 149 8.34 0.37 -12.19
C SER A 149 7.82 1.09 -13.44
N SER A 150 8.22 2.36 -13.63
CA SER A 150 7.85 3.15 -14.81
C SER A 150 8.46 2.56 -16.09
N TYR A 151 9.70 2.06 -16.03
CA TYR A 151 10.34 1.39 -17.16
C TYR A 151 9.60 0.08 -17.53
N ILE A 152 9.18 -0.71 -16.55
CA ILE A 152 8.37 -1.93 -16.77
C ILE A 152 7.05 -1.55 -17.46
N ALA A 153 6.34 -0.57 -16.92
CA ALA A 153 5.07 -0.11 -17.49
C ALA A 153 5.22 0.41 -18.94
N TRP A 154 6.30 1.11 -19.24
CA TRP A 154 6.58 1.58 -20.61
C TRP A 154 6.87 0.43 -21.58
N ARG A 155 7.59 -0.59 -21.12
CA ARG A 155 7.92 -1.76 -21.94
C ARG A 155 6.72 -2.64 -22.23
N GLU A 156 5.79 -2.76 -21.28
CA GLU A 156 4.58 -3.58 -21.46
C GLU A 156 3.51 -2.91 -22.34
N ARG A 157 3.65 -1.61 -22.61
CA ARG A 157 2.78 -0.91 -23.59
C ARG A 157 3.14 -1.20 -25.05
N LYS A 158 4.32 -1.77 -25.31
CA LYS A 158 4.78 -2.15 -26.66
C LYS A 158 4.46 -3.59 -26.95
#